data_2c6d8fc16df455e9735c1c20469ba175
#
_entry.id   2c6d8fc16df455e9735c1c20469ba175
#
_cell.length_a   1.000
_cell.length_b   1.000
_cell.length_c   1.000
_cell.angle_alpha   90.00
_cell.angle_beta   90.00
_cell.angle_gamma   90.00
#
_symmetry.space_group_name_H-M   'P 1'
#
loop_
_entity.id
_entity.type
_entity.pdbx_description
1 polymer ?
#
loop_
_entity_poly.entity_id
_entity_poly.type
_entity_poly.pdbx_seq_one_letter_code
_entity_poly.pdbx_strand_id
1 'polypeptide(L)'
;MVRLTADFTEKIRPMGKMNGMNNGPLHLYYDAAEEFREMGVDFVRYHETHFGAGKCIEVPFVFPNFDADEYDENNYYFDQTDAVIKSAVDSSIEIMYRFGMGTENALPKIFCVVPKDYAKWARICIQILKHYNDGWANGFHYGIKLCEIWNEADLYNYWPGEYDEYIKFYCIAAKLMKEYDPTLKIGCSGFAGGIPIKPSESAPDNIKENYRKRYDFFHNYLETVIKTGAPLDFFAWHYYIYNSTDCVRRLDGVFELLREYGLENIENINTEWGPITLHRDSKGEWDLSQGYTIKSAITCLASMLVMQNYGTTKAAYYNSELLSSFCGLYDYDGSKKHTFYSMKAFSMLRKGEYEYRTNGQTDNIRICASYNGEKAYVIVTCENEDEEISLKLCGIDKARISYYLLDKTHDLEFVRRGSFSGRAINLKMSGNSAYLLEIEKQIDVKVVN
;
A
#
# COMPACT_ATOMS: atom_id res chain seq x y z
N MET A 1 8.65 -24.81 19.20
CA MET A 1 7.16 -24.84 19.03
C MET A 1 6.57 -23.51 19.46
N VAL A 2 6.08 -22.73 18.55
CA VAL A 2 5.41 -21.45 18.77
C VAL A 2 3.91 -21.69 19.02
N ARG A 3 3.36 -21.00 20.03
CA ARG A 3 1.92 -21.11 20.35
C ARG A 3 1.19 -19.88 19.83
N LEU A 4 0.28 -20.09 18.89
CA LEU A 4 -0.56 -19.04 18.30
C LEU A 4 -2.02 -19.20 18.73
N THR A 5 -2.71 -18.06 18.79
CA THR A 5 -4.16 -18.03 19.02
C THR A 5 -4.82 -17.15 17.97
N ALA A 6 -5.93 -17.61 17.39
CA ALA A 6 -6.90 -16.80 16.68
C ALA A 6 -8.21 -16.85 17.45
N ASP A 7 -8.67 -15.68 17.94
CA ASP A 7 -9.84 -15.58 18.82
C ASP A 7 -11.01 -14.93 18.07
N PHE A 8 -11.90 -15.77 17.56
CA PHE A 8 -13.10 -15.36 16.83
C PHE A 8 -14.24 -14.85 17.71
N THR A 9 -13.98 -14.62 19.00
CA THR A 9 -14.90 -13.91 19.91
C THR A 9 -14.57 -12.44 20.06
N GLU A 10 -13.34 -12.02 19.66
CA GLU A 10 -12.87 -10.64 19.79
C GLU A 10 -12.62 -10.01 18.41
N LYS A 11 -13.67 -9.34 17.91
CA LYS A 11 -13.64 -8.57 16.65
C LYS A 11 -12.85 -7.28 16.85
N ILE A 12 -11.94 -6.96 15.93
CA ILE A 12 -11.04 -5.80 16.03
C ILE A 12 -11.45 -4.66 15.11
N ARG A 13 -11.39 -4.87 13.79
CA ARG A 13 -11.59 -3.82 12.78
C ARG A 13 -11.97 -4.41 11.42
N PRO A 14 -12.44 -3.62 10.45
CA PRO A 14 -12.56 -4.08 9.07
C PRO A 14 -11.20 -4.51 8.50
N MET A 15 -11.22 -5.44 7.55
CA MET A 15 -10.04 -5.78 6.76
C MET A 15 -9.68 -4.63 5.81
N GLY A 16 -8.43 -4.17 5.87
CA GLY A 16 -7.90 -3.14 4.99
C GLY A 16 -7.50 -3.68 3.61
N LYS A 17 -7.16 -2.76 2.69
CA LYS A 17 -6.74 -3.07 1.33
C LYS A 17 -5.20 -3.10 1.21
N MET A 18 -4.54 -4.10 1.83
CA MET A 18 -3.07 -4.19 1.85
C MET A 18 -2.50 -4.71 0.53
N ASN A 19 -3.32 -5.36 -0.30
CA ASN A 19 -2.96 -5.87 -1.63
C ASN A 19 -3.29 -4.89 -2.77
N GLY A 20 -3.35 -3.59 -2.49
CA GLY A 20 -3.42 -2.56 -3.52
C GLY A 20 -2.13 -2.44 -4.31
N MET A 21 -2.19 -1.76 -5.46
CA MET A 21 -1.06 -1.63 -6.39
C MET A 21 -0.76 -0.17 -6.73
N ASN A 22 0.50 0.12 -7.01
CA ASN A 22 0.85 1.29 -7.80
C ASN A 22 0.68 0.94 -9.27
N ASN A 23 -0.02 1.82 -9.99
CA ASN A 23 -0.34 1.72 -11.41
C ASN A 23 -1.24 0.51 -11.80
N GLY A 24 -1.54 0.40 -13.08
CA GLY A 24 -2.42 -0.64 -13.62
C GLY A 24 -3.93 -0.40 -13.37
N PRO A 25 -4.80 -1.30 -13.84
CA PRO A 25 -4.45 -2.52 -14.57
C PRO A 25 -3.95 -2.30 -16.00
N LEU A 26 -4.30 -1.19 -16.67
CA LEU A 26 -3.82 -0.90 -18.03
C LEU A 26 -2.39 -0.39 -17.99
N HIS A 27 -1.51 -1.07 -18.72
CA HIS A 27 -0.12 -0.72 -18.91
C HIS A 27 0.18 -0.47 -20.39
N LEU A 28 1.36 0.07 -20.69
CA LEU A 28 1.73 0.45 -22.06
C LEU A 28 1.61 -0.71 -23.08
N TYR A 29 1.89 -1.93 -22.66
CA TYR A 29 1.98 -3.09 -23.56
C TYR A 29 0.92 -4.17 -23.30
N TYR A 30 0.15 -4.08 -22.20
CA TYR A 30 -0.82 -5.12 -21.82
C TYR A 30 -1.86 -4.59 -20.84
N ASP A 31 -2.99 -5.29 -20.78
CA ASP A 31 -4.03 -5.07 -19.78
C ASP A 31 -4.02 -6.22 -18.76
N ALA A 32 -3.77 -5.89 -17.51
CA ALA A 32 -3.69 -6.84 -16.39
C ALA A 32 -5.00 -6.96 -15.59
N ALA A 33 -6.15 -6.58 -16.16
CA ALA A 33 -7.42 -6.58 -15.44
C ALA A 33 -7.83 -7.97 -14.92
N GLU A 34 -7.49 -9.04 -15.63
CA GLU A 34 -7.73 -10.41 -15.17
C GLU A 34 -6.85 -10.79 -13.99
N GLU A 35 -5.57 -10.46 -14.05
CA GLU A 35 -4.59 -10.68 -13.00
C GLU A 35 -4.95 -9.89 -11.73
N PHE A 36 -5.37 -8.64 -11.87
CA PHE A 36 -5.85 -7.82 -10.76
C PHE A 36 -7.09 -8.44 -10.10
N ARG A 37 -8.02 -8.94 -10.90
CA ARG A 37 -9.19 -9.66 -10.38
C ARG A 37 -8.79 -10.94 -9.65
N GLU A 38 -7.83 -11.70 -10.17
CA GLU A 38 -7.33 -12.92 -9.53
C GLU A 38 -6.60 -12.63 -8.22
N MET A 39 -5.81 -11.56 -8.15
CA MET A 39 -5.17 -11.10 -6.92
C MET A 39 -6.16 -10.40 -5.96
N GLY A 40 -7.38 -10.13 -6.40
CA GLY A 40 -8.38 -9.37 -5.64
C GLY A 40 -7.96 -7.94 -5.34
N VAL A 41 -7.23 -7.31 -6.27
CA VAL A 41 -6.84 -5.91 -6.20
C VAL A 41 -8.07 -5.05 -6.45
N ASP A 42 -8.43 -4.22 -5.48
CA ASP A 42 -9.56 -3.28 -5.56
C ASP A 42 -9.17 -1.85 -5.14
N PHE A 43 -7.86 -1.58 -5.10
CA PHE A 43 -7.29 -0.26 -4.83
C PHE A 43 -6.01 -0.05 -5.64
N VAL A 44 -5.91 1.08 -6.34
CA VAL A 44 -4.70 1.51 -7.04
C VAL A 44 -4.33 2.94 -6.66
N ARG A 45 -3.04 3.18 -6.54
CA ARG A 45 -2.45 4.51 -6.51
C ARG A 45 -1.79 4.78 -7.86
N TYR A 46 -2.27 5.78 -8.55
CA TYR A 46 -1.62 6.20 -9.79
C TYR A 46 -0.46 7.14 -9.52
N HIS A 47 0.72 6.68 -9.88
CA HIS A 47 2.00 7.36 -9.74
C HIS A 47 2.90 6.97 -10.91
N GLU A 48 3.41 7.95 -11.65
CA GLU A 48 4.35 7.73 -12.76
C GLU A 48 3.91 6.68 -13.80
N THR A 49 2.61 6.61 -14.05
CA THR A 49 2.04 5.61 -14.96
C THR A 49 2.47 5.88 -16.39
N HIS A 50 3.21 4.94 -16.96
CA HIS A 50 3.63 5.00 -18.36
C HIS A 50 2.52 4.49 -19.25
N PHE A 51 2.00 5.38 -20.10
CA PHE A 51 1.05 5.02 -21.15
C PHE A 51 1.18 5.98 -22.33
N GLY A 52 1.20 5.46 -23.54
CA GLY A 52 1.37 6.27 -24.73
C GLY A 52 2.73 7.00 -24.78
N ALA A 53 2.69 8.31 -24.85
CA ALA A 53 3.90 9.15 -25.04
C ALA A 53 4.63 9.51 -23.73
N GLY A 54 4.11 9.14 -22.57
CA GLY A 54 4.77 9.54 -21.31
C GLY A 54 4.02 9.16 -20.05
N LYS A 55 4.29 9.89 -18.98
CA LYS A 55 3.69 9.74 -17.66
C LYS A 55 2.32 10.40 -17.58
N CYS A 56 1.34 9.73 -18.13
CA CYS A 56 0.01 10.29 -18.41
C CYS A 56 -0.75 10.81 -17.18
N ILE A 57 -0.38 10.41 -15.96
CA ILE A 57 -1.04 10.84 -14.71
C ILE A 57 -0.47 12.16 -14.16
N GLU A 58 0.76 12.52 -14.56
CA GLU A 58 1.43 13.67 -13.97
C GLU A 58 0.80 15.00 -14.39
N VAL A 59 0.70 15.93 -13.44
CA VAL A 59 0.12 17.25 -13.68
C VAL A 59 0.79 17.98 -14.85
N PRO A 60 2.15 18.00 -15.00
CA PRO A 60 2.79 18.63 -16.16
C PRO A 60 2.55 17.90 -17.48
N PHE A 61 2.11 16.65 -17.47
CA PHE A 61 1.72 15.94 -18.68
C PHE A 61 0.30 16.32 -19.10
N VAL A 62 -0.62 16.34 -18.13
CA VAL A 62 -2.03 16.70 -18.39
C VAL A 62 -2.17 18.20 -18.71
N PHE A 63 -1.41 19.06 -18.05
CA PHE A 63 -1.39 20.52 -18.25
C PHE A 63 0.06 20.99 -18.45
N PRO A 64 0.62 20.89 -19.68
CA PRO A 64 2.06 21.06 -19.92
C PRO A 64 2.54 22.51 -19.93
N ASN A 65 1.67 23.48 -20.18
CA ASN A 65 2.02 24.90 -20.17
C ASN A 65 1.48 25.58 -18.91
N PHE A 66 2.29 25.64 -17.85
CA PHE A 66 1.87 26.22 -16.58
C PHE A 66 1.42 27.70 -16.68
N ASP A 67 1.89 28.44 -17.70
CA ASP A 67 1.54 29.86 -17.90
C ASP A 67 0.22 30.05 -18.67
N ALA A 68 -0.38 28.96 -19.23
CA ALA A 68 -1.68 29.00 -19.91
C ALA A 68 -2.84 29.22 -18.90
N ASP A 69 -4.02 29.56 -19.40
CA ASP A 69 -5.25 29.68 -18.60
C ASP A 69 -5.71 28.30 -18.11
N GLU A 70 -5.74 28.10 -16.80
CA GLU A 70 -6.16 26.86 -16.16
C GLU A 70 -7.66 26.58 -16.27
N TYR A 71 -8.47 27.51 -16.76
CA TYR A 71 -9.92 27.32 -16.96
C TYR A 71 -10.28 27.01 -18.42
N ASP A 72 -9.33 27.13 -19.34
CA ASP A 72 -9.52 26.76 -20.75
C ASP A 72 -9.22 25.28 -20.97
N GLU A 73 -10.25 24.49 -21.33
CA GLU A 73 -10.16 23.04 -21.55
C GLU A 73 -9.17 22.68 -22.65
N ASN A 74 -8.91 23.55 -23.61
CA ASN A 74 -7.97 23.30 -24.70
C ASN A 74 -6.51 23.25 -24.26
N ASN A 75 -6.20 23.61 -23.01
CA ASN A 75 -4.87 23.51 -22.42
C ASN A 75 -4.61 22.18 -21.71
N TYR A 76 -5.58 21.24 -21.69
CA TYR A 76 -5.50 19.94 -21.05
C TYR A 76 -5.46 18.80 -22.06
N TYR A 77 -4.68 17.75 -21.77
CA TYR A 77 -4.47 16.57 -22.60
C TYR A 77 -4.86 15.32 -21.82
N PHE A 78 -6.12 14.91 -21.92
CA PHE A 78 -6.67 13.81 -21.12
C PHE A 78 -6.61 12.44 -21.78
N ASP A 79 -6.52 12.33 -23.12
CA ASP A 79 -6.73 11.08 -23.87
C ASP A 79 -6.01 9.85 -23.26
N GLN A 80 -4.76 10.00 -22.87
CA GLN A 80 -3.97 8.90 -22.32
C GLN A 80 -4.31 8.63 -20.86
N THR A 81 -4.54 9.68 -20.07
CA THR A 81 -4.96 9.58 -18.68
C THR A 81 -6.34 8.92 -18.59
N ASP A 82 -7.25 9.28 -19.49
CA ASP A 82 -8.60 8.72 -19.57
C ASP A 82 -8.58 7.21 -19.78
N ALA A 83 -7.75 6.72 -20.70
CA ALA A 83 -7.62 5.30 -20.96
C ALA A 83 -7.21 4.52 -19.70
N VAL A 84 -6.23 5.04 -18.96
CA VAL A 84 -5.71 4.42 -17.74
C VAL A 84 -6.73 4.46 -16.60
N ILE A 85 -7.33 5.63 -16.34
CA ILE A 85 -8.34 5.80 -15.29
C ILE A 85 -9.59 4.95 -15.58
N LYS A 86 -10.05 4.96 -16.85
CA LYS A 86 -11.20 4.16 -17.28
C LYS A 86 -10.99 2.67 -17.05
N SER A 87 -9.81 2.15 -17.32
CA SER A 87 -9.50 0.73 -17.10
C SER A 87 -9.66 0.31 -15.63
N ALA A 88 -9.23 1.15 -14.67
CA ALA A 88 -9.44 0.89 -13.25
C ALA A 88 -10.93 0.96 -12.86
N VAL A 89 -11.66 1.96 -13.37
CA VAL A 89 -13.10 2.12 -13.11
C VAL A 89 -13.89 0.93 -13.66
N ASP A 90 -13.62 0.52 -14.90
CA ASP A 90 -14.26 -0.66 -15.53
C ASP A 90 -13.98 -1.95 -14.74
N SER A 91 -12.86 -2.00 -14.05
CA SER A 91 -12.46 -3.11 -13.17
C SER A 91 -12.99 -2.97 -11.73
N SER A 92 -13.79 -1.94 -11.43
CA SER A 92 -14.32 -1.63 -10.09
C SER A 92 -13.23 -1.40 -9.02
N ILE A 93 -12.12 -0.78 -9.42
CA ILE A 93 -10.97 -0.51 -8.56
C ILE A 93 -11.07 0.92 -8.01
N GLU A 94 -10.91 1.08 -6.69
CA GLU A 94 -10.82 2.39 -6.04
C GLU A 94 -9.52 3.10 -6.43
N ILE A 95 -9.60 4.37 -6.82
CA ILE A 95 -8.47 5.14 -7.33
C ILE A 95 -8.00 6.15 -6.29
N MET A 96 -6.70 6.15 -6.01
CA MET A 96 -5.97 7.28 -5.45
C MET A 96 -5.22 8.00 -6.56
N TYR A 97 -5.55 9.27 -6.77
CA TYR A 97 -4.84 10.12 -7.71
C TYR A 97 -3.72 10.86 -6.97
N ARG A 98 -2.45 10.59 -7.33
CA ARG A 98 -1.31 11.34 -6.83
C ARG A 98 -1.05 12.53 -7.75
N PHE A 99 -1.39 13.73 -7.27
CA PHE A 99 -1.11 14.98 -7.97
C PHE A 99 0.33 15.42 -7.77
N GLY A 100 1.08 15.57 -8.85
CA GLY A 100 2.48 15.98 -8.78
C GLY A 100 3.24 15.64 -10.05
N MET A 101 4.54 15.44 -9.89
CA MET A 101 5.42 14.93 -10.93
C MET A 101 6.47 14.01 -10.31
N GLY A 102 7.02 13.09 -11.10
CA GLY A 102 8.12 12.20 -10.73
C GLY A 102 9.42 12.56 -11.44
N THR A 103 10.52 12.00 -10.94
CA THR A 103 11.88 12.24 -11.45
C THR A 103 12.34 11.18 -12.43
N GLU A 104 11.78 9.97 -12.36
CA GLU A 104 12.33 8.78 -13.00
C GLU A 104 12.34 8.86 -14.52
N ASN A 105 11.42 9.61 -15.09
CA ASN A 105 11.19 9.66 -16.54
C ASN A 105 11.43 11.03 -17.17
N ALA A 106 11.99 11.98 -16.45
CA ALA A 106 12.40 13.24 -17.04
C ALA A 106 13.65 13.03 -17.93
N LEU A 107 13.56 13.47 -19.19
CA LEU A 107 14.72 13.55 -20.11
C LEU A 107 14.94 15.02 -20.51
N PRO A 108 16.12 15.60 -20.24
CA PRO A 108 17.22 15.07 -19.40
C PRO A 108 16.73 14.82 -17.97
N LYS A 109 17.38 13.90 -17.25
CA LYS A 109 17.07 13.67 -15.82
C LYS A 109 17.23 14.98 -15.06
N ILE A 110 16.11 15.58 -14.72
CA ILE A 110 16.02 16.78 -13.91
C ILE A 110 15.29 16.45 -12.62
N PHE A 111 15.58 17.17 -11.56
CA PHE A 111 14.73 17.13 -10.36
C PHE A 111 13.33 17.62 -10.67
N CYS A 112 12.35 17.25 -9.85
CA CYS A 112 11.03 17.84 -9.93
C CYS A 112 11.11 19.37 -9.81
N VAL A 113 10.19 20.05 -10.48
CA VAL A 113 10.13 21.49 -10.47
C VAL A 113 9.04 21.94 -9.49
N VAL A 114 9.44 22.74 -8.50
CA VAL A 114 8.49 23.37 -7.57
C VAL A 114 7.54 24.28 -8.35
N PRO A 115 6.22 24.18 -8.15
CA PRO A 115 5.26 25.05 -8.84
C PRO A 115 5.51 26.55 -8.57
N LYS A 116 5.48 27.36 -9.62
CA LYS A 116 5.69 28.83 -9.51
C LYS A 116 4.58 29.53 -8.70
N ASP A 117 3.36 29.02 -8.76
CA ASP A 117 2.16 29.51 -8.06
C ASP A 117 1.40 28.30 -7.49
N TYR A 118 1.38 28.18 -6.18
CA TYR A 118 0.77 27.06 -5.45
C TYR A 118 -0.76 27.02 -5.59
N ALA A 119 -1.39 28.20 -5.61
CA ALA A 119 -2.83 28.28 -5.76
C ALA A 119 -3.26 27.92 -7.20
N LYS A 120 -2.53 28.36 -8.21
CA LYS A 120 -2.76 27.97 -9.60
C LYS A 120 -2.57 26.46 -9.80
N TRP A 121 -1.52 25.90 -9.22
CA TRP A 121 -1.29 24.45 -9.26
C TRP A 121 -2.49 23.69 -8.67
N ALA A 122 -3.00 24.12 -7.53
CA ALA A 122 -4.18 23.52 -6.93
C ALA A 122 -5.42 23.63 -7.81
N ARG A 123 -5.63 24.81 -8.47
CA ARG A 123 -6.75 24.98 -9.42
C ARG A 123 -6.62 24.09 -10.65
N ILE A 124 -5.41 23.86 -11.16
CA ILE A 124 -5.16 22.87 -12.23
C ILE A 124 -5.57 21.46 -11.75
N CYS A 125 -5.16 21.05 -10.56
CA CYS A 125 -5.58 19.75 -9.98
C CYS A 125 -7.11 19.65 -9.81
N ILE A 126 -7.76 20.75 -9.43
CA ILE A 126 -9.22 20.83 -9.34
C ILE A 126 -9.88 20.66 -10.72
N GLN A 127 -9.34 21.24 -11.79
CA GLN A 127 -9.88 21.02 -13.14
C GLN A 127 -9.72 19.55 -13.58
N ILE A 128 -8.59 18.90 -13.24
CA ILE A 128 -8.42 17.46 -13.45
C ILE A 128 -9.50 16.67 -12.69
N LEU A 129 -9.76 17.00 -11.43
CA LEU A 129 -10.84 16.36 -10.66
C LEU A 129 -12.23 16.63 -11.27
N LYS A 130 -12.50 17.84 -11.74
CA LYS A 130 -13.77 18.15 -12.43
C LYS A 130 -13.95 17.35 -13.71
N HIS A 131 -12.86 17.08 -14.45
CA HIS A 131 -12.91 16.22 -15.60
C HIS A 131 -13.38 14.81 -15.21
N TYR A 132 -12.83 14.22 -14.16
CA TYR A 132 -13.19 12.86 -13.73
C TYR A 132 -14.45 12.76 -12.88
N ASN A 133 -14.89 13.84 -12.24
CA ASN A 133 -16.00 13.80 -11.30
C ASN A 133 -17.25 14.57 -11.76
N ASP A 134 -17.09 15.66 -12.50
CA ASP A 134 -18.17 16.59 -12.87
C ASP A 134 -18.47 16.64 -14.37
N GLY A 135 -17.71 15.88 -15.20
CA GLY A 135 -17.89 15.84 -16.65
C GLY A 135 -17.30 17.05 -17.40
N TRP A 136 -16.47 17.88 -16.75
CA TRP A 136 -15.83 19.02 -17.41
C TRP A 136 -14.91 18.56 -18.56
N ALA A 137 -14.81 19.33 -19.65
CA ALA A 137 -13.99 19.04 -20.84
C ALA A 137 -14.31 17.67 -21.47
N ASN A 138 -15.60 17.34 -21.63
CA ASN A 138 -16.11 16.04 -22.07
C ASN A 138 -15.67 14.87 -21.19
N GLY A 139 -15.48 15.12 -19.89
CA GLY A 139 -15.02 14.14 -18.93
C GLY A 139 -16.08 13.20 -18.38
N PHE A 140 -15.89 12.74 -17.18
CA PHE A 140 -16.59 11.61 -16.57
C PHE A 140 -17.23 11.96 -15.22
N HIS A 141 -17.96 10.98 -14.64
CA HIS A 141 -18.57 11.07 -13.31
C HIS A 141 -18.13 9.88 -12.45
N TYR A 142 -16.81 9.68 -12.33
CA TYR A 142 -16.23 8.51 -11.65
C TYR A 142 -16.18 8.66 -10.12
N GLY A 143 -16.20 9.89 -9.61
CA GLY A 143 -16.22 10.14 -8.18
C GLY A 143 -14.89 9.80 -7.49
N ILE A 144 -13.76 10.14 -8.08
CA ILE A 144 -12.42 9.97 -7.47
C ILE A 144 -12.34 10.84 -6.22
N LYS A 145 -12.08 10.22 -5.06
CA LYS A 145 -12.08 10.92 -3.76
C LYS A 145 -10.71 10.95 -3.07
N LEU A 146 -9.83 9.98 -3.32
CA LEU A 146 -8.53 9.91 -2.67
C LEU A 146 -7.51 10.73 -3.47
N CYS A 147 -6.99 11.79 -2.85
CA CYS A 147 -6.08 12.74 -3.47
C CYS A 147 -4.79 12.86 -2.64
N GLU A 148 -3.68 12.39 -3.19
CA GLU A 148 -2.36 12.55 -2.59
C GLU A 148 -1.67 13.76 -3.20
N ILE A 149 -1.21 14.70 -2.35
CA ILE A 149 -0.56 15.93 -2.80
C ILE A 149 0.95 15.74 -2.83
N TRP A 150 1.50 15.66 -4.04
CA TRP A 150 2.91 15.46 -4.35
C TRP A 150 3.41 14.03 -4.12
N ASN A 151 4.74 13.82 -4.25
CA ASN A 151 5.44 12.57 -4.00
C ASN A 151 6.75 12.85 -3.28
N GLU A 152 7.02 12.12 -2.17
CA GLU A 152 8.30 12.09 -1.47
C GLU A 152 8.97 13.47 -1.26
N ALA A 153 8.19 14.46 -0.80
CA ALA A 153 8.67 15.84 -0.64
C ALA A 153 9.78 15.99 0.43
N ASP A 154 10.06 14.94 1.20
CA ASP A 154 11.18 14.86 2.13
C ASP A 154 12.52 14.49 1.43
N LEU A 155 12.49 14.26 0.10
CA LEU A 155 13.67 14.03 -0.74
C LEU A 155 13.90 15.21 -1.69
N TYR A 156 15.15 15.69 -1.74
CA TYR A 156 15.56 16.84 -2.55
C TYR A 156 15.29 16.69 -4.05
N ASN A 157 15.40 15.49 -4.59
CA ASN A 157 15.13 15.24 -6.02
C ASN A 157 13.65 15.34 -6.38
N TYR A 158 12.73 15.12 -5.40
CA TYR A 158 11.29 15.30 -5.58
C TYR A 158 10.83 16.69 -5.18
N TRP A 159 11.43 17.30 -4.17
CA TRP A 159 11.17 18.68 -3.77
C TRP A 159 12.49 19.46 -3.61
N PRO A 160 13.02 20.07 -4.68
CA PRO A 160 14.29 20.81 -4.64
C PRO A 160 14.17 22.22 -3.99
N GLY A 161 13.14 22.46 -3.21
CA GLY A 161 12.92 23.65 -2.37
C GLY A 161 13.15 23.36 -0.89
N GLU A 162 12.94 24.38 -0.07
CA GLU A 162 12.99 24.23 1.38
C GLU A 162 11.75 23.47 1.89
N TYR A 163 11.88 22.77 3.00
CA TYR A 163 10.77 22.01 3.60
C TYR A 163 9.58 22.89 3.98
N ASP A 164 9.83 24.11 4.47
CA ASP A 164 8.77 25.09 4.81
C ASP A 164 7.97 25.51 3.58
N GLU A 165 8.59 25.52 2.41
CA GLU A 165 7.91 25.81 1.14
C GLU A 165 6.95 24.67 0.75
N TYR A 166 7.35 23.40 0.95
CA TYR A 166 6.44 22.28 0.76
C TYR A 166 5.26 22.35 1.73
N ILE A 167 5.51 22.64 3.01
CA ILE A 167 4.46 22.74 4.01
C ILE A 167 3.44 23.84 3.62
N LYS A 168 3.93 24.98 3.19
CA LYS A 168 3.09 26.09 2.69
C LYS A 168 2.29 25.68 1.44
N PHE A 169 2.96 25.03 0.47
CA PHE A 169 2.35 24.49 -0.74
C PHE A 169 1.21 23.52 -0.39
N TYR A 170 1.49 22.53 0.46
CA TYR A 170 0.49 21.55 0.91
C TYR A 170 -0.73 22.23 1.52
N CYS A 171 -0.52 23.14 2.48
CA CYS A 171 -1.62 23.82 3.16
C CYS A 171 -2.51 24.62 2.21
N ILE A 172 -1.93 25.29 1.19
CA ILE A 172 -2.70 26.03 0.17
C ILE A 172 -3.48 25.06 -0.71
N ALA A 173 -2.82 24.04 -1.25
CA ALA A 173 -3.43 23.10 -2.17
C ALA A 173 -4.56 22.28 -1.48
N ALA A 174 -4.31 21.77 -0.29
CA ALA A 174 -5.29 20.98 0.47
C ALA A 174 -6.57 21.80 0.79
N LYS A 175 -6.43 23.07 1.18
CA LYS A 175 -7.58 23.93 1.45
C LYS A 175 -8.40 24.20 0.20
N LEU A 176 -7.77 24.59 -0.90
CA LEU A 176 -8.48 24.85 -2.16
C LEU A 176 -9.18 23.60 -2.71
N MET A 177 -8.55 22.44 -2.65
CA MET A 177 -9.17 21.20 -3.07
C MET A 177 -10.36 20.83 -2.18
N LYS A 178 -10.28 21.04 -0.87
CA LYS A 178 -11.37 20.76 0.07
C LYS A 178 -12.50 21.79 -0.05
N GLU A 179 -12.21 23.03 -0.42
CA GLU A 179 -13.21 24.07 -0.75
C GLU A 179 -14.01 23.70 -2.01
N TYR A 180 -13.34 23.12 -3.01
CA TYR A 180 -14.01 22.63 -4.21
C TYR A 180 -14.95 21.45 -3.88
N ASP A 181 -14.49 20.44 -3.18
CA ASP A 181 -15.30 19.30 -2.77
C ASP A 181 -14.95 18.85 -1.33
N PRO A 182 -15.81 19.15 -0.34
CA PRO A 182 -15.56 18.77 1.05
C PRO A 182 -15.50 17.25 1.29
N THR A 183 -15.96 16.43 0.34
CA THR A 183 -15.95 14.97 0.45
C THR A 183 -14.63 14.35 0.00
N LEU A 184 -13.74 15.13 -0.63
CA LEU A 184 -12.40 14.65 -0.97
C LEU A 184 -11.64 14.23 0.29
N LYS A 185 -10.87 13.18 0.17
CA LYS A 185 -9.90 12.75 1.17
C LYS A 185 -8.51 13.18 0.71
N ILE A 186 -7.90 14.10 1.42
CA ILE A 186 -6.62 14.71 1.08
C ILE A 186 -5.52 14.12 1.97
N GLY A 187 -4.43 13.70 1.37
CA GLY A 187 -3.25 13.19 2.06
C GLY A 187 -1.95 13.88 1.69
N CYS A 188 -0.94 13.66 2.51
CA CYS A 188 0.41 14.14 2.28
C CYS A 188 1.15 13.37 1.16
N SER A 189 2.40 13.74 0.89
CA SER A 189 3.16 13.34 -0.31
C SER A 189 3.71 11.92 -0.32
N GLY A 190 3.27 11.01 0.55
CA GLY A 190 3.92 9.71 0.67
C GLY A 190 5.40 9.87 1.03
N PHE A 191 5.70 10.17 2.29
CA PHE A 191 7.07 10.50 2.69
C PHE A 191 8.00 9.28 2.59
N ALA A 192 9.14 9.46 1.92
CA ALA A 192 10.11 8.41 1.63
C ALA A 192 10.76 7.83 2.90
N GLY A 193 10.87 6.52 2.94
CA GLY A 193 11.49 5.83 4.07
C GLY A 193 10.73 5.98 5.39
N GLY A 194 9.48 6.44 5.35
CA GLY A 194 8.65 6.63 6.54
C GLY A 194 9.22 7.64 7.53
N ILE A 195 8.72 7.59 8.77
CA ILE A 195 9.19 8.46 9.85
C ILE A 195 10.62 8.09 10.26
N PRO A 196 11.50 9.06 10.48
CA PRO A 196 12.88 8.79 10.85
C PRO A 196 12.97 8.06 12.19
N ILE A 197 13.58 6.89 12.18
CA ILE A 197 13.89 6.15 13.41
C ILE A 197 15.14 6.76 14.07
N LYS A 198 15.04 7.05 15.36
CA LYS A 198 16.16 7.62 16.11
C LYS A 198 17.40 6.72 16.01
N PRO A 199 18.53 7.24 15.51
CA PRO A 199 19.75 6.45 15.37
C PRO A 199 20.36 6.14 16.78
N SER A 200 21.21 5.12 16.82
CA SER A 200 21.98 4.82 18.04
C SER A 200 22.90 5.97 18.41
N GLU A 201 23.29 6.05 19.68
CA GLU A 201 24.23 7.08 20.15
C GLU A 201 25.61 6.99 19.46
N SER A 202 26.01 5.79 19.05
CA SER A 202 27.24 5.52 18.32
C SER A 202 27.16 5.78 16.81
N ALA A 203 25.98 6.17 16.27
CA ALA A 203 25.85 6.44 14.86
C ALA A 203 26.71 7.64 14.41
N PRO A 204 27.22 7.64 13.16
CA PRO A 204 27.94 8.77 12.58
C PRO A 204 27.15 10.09 12.65
N ASP A 205 27.84 11.22 12.75
CA ASP A 205 27.21 12.52 12.93
C ASP A 205 26.32 12.93 11.74
N ASN A 206 26.71 12.57 10.51
CA ASN A 206 25.90 12.80 9.33
C ASN A 206 24.55 12.05 9.38
N ILE A 207 24.51 10.85 9.95
CA ILE A 207 23.28 10.08 10.14
C ILE A 207 22.40 10.76 11.19
N LYS A 208 23.00 11.23 12.29
CA LYS A 208 22.28 11.96 13.35
C LYS A 208 21.73 13.30 12.84
N GLU A 209 22.48 14.00 11.99
CA GLU A 209 22.03 15.26 11.39
C GLU A 209 20.88 15.04 10.42
N ASN A 210 20.96 14.05 9.52
CA ASN A 210 19.86 13.69 8.62
C ASN A 210 18.60 13.29 9.40
N TYR A 211 18.77 12.53 10.50
CA TYR A 211 17.65 12.20 11.38
C TYR A 211 16.99 13.46 11.91
N ARG A 212 17.77 14.42 12.48
CA ARG A 212 17.21 15.65 13.04
C ARG A 212 16.46 16.46 11.99
N LYS A 213 17.05 16.69 10.81
CA LYS A 213 16.40 17.43 9.72
C LYS A 213 15.06 16.85 9.31
N ARG A 214 15.01 15.52 9.19
CA ARG A 214 13.75 14.83 8.85
C ARG A 214 12.78 14.84 10.02
N TYR A 215 13.25 14.63 11.23
CA TYR A 215 12.42 14.71 12.44
C TYR A 215 11.80 16.10 12.58
N ASP A 216 12.59 17.15 12.48
CA ASP A 216 12.11 18.54 12.55
C ASP A 216 11.12 18.86 11.41
N PHE A 217 11.35 18.33 10.21
CA PHE A 217 10.41 18.46 9.10
C PHE A 217 9.04 17.85 9.39
N PHE A 218 8.99 16.62 9.89
CA PHE A 218 7.71 15.96 10.19
C PHE A 218 6.94 16.69 11.28
N HIS A 219 7.62 17.11 12.34
CA HIS A 219 7.01 17.85 13.44
C HIS A 219 6.49 19.22 12.96
N ASN A 220 7.30 19.99 12.23
CA ASN A 220 6.89 21.27 11.67
C ASN A 220 5.72 21.13 10.68
N TYR A 221 5.73 20.08 9.87
CA TYR A 221 4.62 19.76 8.96
C TYR A 221 3.32 19.55 9.73
N LEU A 222 3.28 18.64 10.71
CA LEU A 222 2.06 18.34 11.46
C LEU A 222 1.59 19.52 12.32
N GLU A 223 2.50 20.21 13.00
CA GLU A 223 2.16 21.43 13.75
C GLU A 223 1.52 22.50 12.85
N THR A 224 2.09 22.73 11.68
CA THR A 224 1.59 23.74 10.74
C THR A 224 0.24 23.33 10.16
N VAL A 225 0.05 22.06 9.78
CA VAL A 225 -1.23 21.53 9.29
C VAL A 225 -2.32 21.74 10.35
N ILE A 226 -2.07 21.37 11.60
CA ILE A 226 -3.02 21.53 12.71
C ILE A 226 -3.27 23.02 12.98
N LYS A 227 -2.24 23.84 13.13
CA LYS A 227 -2.33 25.27 13.44
C LYS A 227 -3.09 26.04 12.37
N THR A 228 -2.89 25.70 11.10
CA THR A 228 -3.56 26.38 9.98
C THR A 228 -4.94 25.82 9.65
N GLY A 229 -5.32 24.69 10.25
CA GLY A 229 -6.53 23.95 9.92
C GLY A 229 -6.51 23.42 8.48
N ALA A 230 -5.33 23.12 7.92
CA ALA A 230 -5.25 22.51 6.61
C ALA A 230 -5.77 21.06 6.66
N PRO A 231 -6.58 20.61 5.68
CA PRO A 231 -7.09 19.26 5.65
C PRO A 231 -5.96 18.21 5.59
N LEU A 232 -6.06 17.17 6.43
CA LEU A 232 -5.24 15.97 6.38
C LEU A 232 -6.13 14.79 6.76
N ASP A 233 -6.74 14.15 5.76
CA ASP A 233 -7.70 13.05 5.97
C ASP A 233 -6.98 11.69 6.08
N PHE A 234 -5.78 11.58 5.51
CA PHE A 234 -4.93 10.41 5.67
C PHE A 234 -3.44 10.79 5.70
N PHE A 235 -2.67 10.03 6.46
CA PHE A 235 -1.22 10.13 6.48
C PHE A 235 -0.64 9.09 5.52
N ALA A 236 0.05 9.58 4.48
CA ALA A 236 0.70 8.76 3.46
C ALA A 236 2.20 8.62 3.75
N TRP A 237 2.72 7.42 3.59
CA TRP A 237 4.13 7.14 3.78
C TRP A 237 4.59 6.03 2.85
N HIS A 238 5.91 5.98 2.55
CA HIS A 238 6.54 4.95 1.75
C HIS A 238 7.54 4.17 2.59
N TYR A 239 7.67 2.89 2.34
CA TYR A 239 8.76 2.13 2.91
C TYR A 239 9.00 0.80 2.21
N TYR A 240 10.23 0.62 1.73
CA TYR A 240 10.69 -0.66 1.21
C TYR A 240 11.24 -1.52 2.34
N ILE A 241 10.69 -2.71 2.50
CA ILE A 241 10.74 -3.54 3.72
C ILE A 241 11.76 -4.67 3.58
N TYR A 242 12.67 -4.80 4.56
CA TYR A 242 13.65 -5.91 4.60
C TYR A 242 13.04 -7.21 5.12
N ASN A 243 12.17 -7.12 6.12
CA ASN A 243 11.43 -8.22 6.76
C ASN A 243 10.27 -7.65 7.57
N SER A 244 9.39 -8.52 8.06
CA SER A 244 8.22 -8.08 8.79
C SER A 244 8.51 -7.39 10.13
N THR A 245 9.64 -7.68 10.77
CA THR A 245 10.08 -7.00 12.00
C THR A 245 10.48 -5.55 11.72
N ASP A 246 11.08 -5.29 10.56
CA ASP A 246 11.38 -3.95 10.11
C ASP A 246 10.10 -3.16 9.82
N CYS A 247 9.08 -3.79 9.23
CA CYS A 247 7.76 -3.22 9.06
C CYS A 247 7.12 -2.81 10.41
N VAL A 248 7.22 -3.67 11.44
CA VAL A 248 6.78 -3.37 12.81
C VAL A 248 7.41 -2.08 13.32
N ARG A 249 8.74 -1.97 13.25
CA ARG A 249 9.47 -0.77 13.74
C ARG A 249 9.03 0.51 13.07
N ARG A 250 8.72 0.43 11.77
CA ARG A 250 8.25 1.60 11.01
C ARG A 250 6.86 2.01 11.43
N LEU A 251 5.97 1.06 11.57
CA LEU A 251 4.60 1.32 12.02
C LEU A 251 4.57 1.85 13.46
N ASP A 252 5.42 1.33 14.37
CA ASP A 252 5.56 1.89 15.71
C ASP A 252 5.86 3.39 15.64
N GLY A 253 6.84 3.80 14.83
CA GLY A 253 7.18 5.22 14.64
C GLY A 253 6.05 6.04 14.04
N VAL A 254 5.36 5.53 12.98
CA VAL A 254 4.24 6.21 12.34
C VAL A 254 3.10 6.45 13.33
N PHE A 255 2.66 5.40 14.03
CA PHE A 255 1.55 5.52 14.97
C PHE A 255 1.91 6.31 16.23
N GLU A 256 3.18 6.27 16.68
CA GLU A 256 3.66 7.10 17.78
C GLU A 256 3.60 8.58 17.42
N LEU A 257 4.13 8.97 16.25
CA LEU A 257 4.05 10.33 15.75
C LEU A 257 2.60 10.82 15.63
N LEU A 258 1.74 10.05 14.97
CA LEU A 258 0.34 10.44 14.80
C LEU A 258 -0.39 10.62 16.14
N ARG A 259 -0.10 9.77 17.12
CA ARG A 259 -0.65 9.88 18.49
C ARG A 259 -0.16 11.12 19.22
N GLU A 260 1.11 11.48 19.05
CA GLU A 260 1.71 12.70 19.65
C GLU A 260 0.94 13.96 19.23
N TYR A 261 0.40 13.96 18.02
CA TYR A 261 -0.36 15.09 17.47
C TYR A 261 -1.89 14.92 17.54
N GLY A 262 -2.41 13.89 18.20
CA GLY A 262 -3.84 13.61 18.32
C GLY A 262 -4.48 13.21 16.96
N LEU A 263 -3.68 12.64 16.06
CA LEU A 263 -4.08 12.23 14.70
C LEU A 263 -4.21 10.71 14.55
N GLU A 264 -4.30 9.96 15.65
CA GLU A 264 -4.39 8.49 15.64
C GLU A 264 -5.66 7.95 14.95
N ASN A 265 -6.64 8.81 14.71
CA ASN A 265 -7.90 8.44 14.07
C ASN A 265 -7.96 8.74 12.56
N ILE A 266 -6.95 9.40 11.98
CA ILE A 266 -6.90 9.59 10.53
C ILE A 266 -6.50 8.28 9.83
N GLU A 267 -6.87 8.14 8.55
CA GLU A 267 -6.44 6.96 7.80
C GLU A 267 -4.91 6.92 7.69
N ASN A 268 -4.34 5.74 7.92
CA ASN A 268 -2.93 5.45 7.69
C ASN A 268 -2.80 4.65 6.40
N ILE A 269 -2.09 5.19 5.41
CA ILE A 269 -1.95 4.56 4.10
C ILE A 269 -0.47 4.46 3.72
N ASN A 270 0.00 3.24 3.45
CA ASN A 270 1.30 3.03 2.85
C ASN A 270 1.17 3.13 1.33
N THR A 271 1.41 4.32 0.77
CA THR A 271 1.11 4.60 -0.63
C THR A 271 2.16 4.09 -1.61
N GLU A 272 3.32 3.65 -1.12
CA GLU A 272 4.34 2.97 -1.93
C GLU A 272 5.19 2.06 -1.06
N TRP A 273 5.19 0.76 -1.38
CA TRP A 273 5.96 -0.21 -0.63
C TRP A 273 6.29 -1.45 -1.45
N GLY A 274 7.25 -2.21 -0.95
CA GLY A 274 7.61 -3.52 -1.48
C GLY A 274 8.68 -4.16 -0.60
N PRO A 275 8.95 -5.46 -0.75
CA PRO A 275 10.13 -6.05 -0.12
C PRO A 275 11.38 -5.41 -0.73
N ILE A 276 12.37 -5.05 0.11
CA ILE A 276 13.64 -4.55 -0.41
C ILE A 276 14.36 -5.68 -1.12
N THR A 277 14.37 -5.51 -2.41
CA THR A 277 15.19 -6.29 -3.32
C THR A 277 16.43 -5.52 -3.72
N LEU A 278 16.57 -4.31 -3.22
CA LEU A 278 17.61 -3.36 -3.59
C LEU A 278 18.82 -3.52 -2.67
N HIS A 279 19.40 -4.72 -2.61
CA HIS A 279 20.77 -4.85 -2.10
C HIS A 279 21.73 -4.36 -3.17
N ARG A 280 22.56 -3.41 -2.81
CA ARG A 280 23.74 -3.14 -3.63
C ARG A 280 24.72 -4.28 -3.41
N ASP A 281 25.14 -4.91 -4.49
CA ASP A 281 26.21 -5.90 -4.45
C ASP A 281 27.53 -5.24 -4.03
N SER A 282 28.59 -6.04 -3.93
CA SER A 282 29.95 -5.55 -3.62
C SER A 282 30.51 -4.53 -4.63
N LYS A 283 29.85 -4.38 -5.78
CA LYS A 283 30.21 -3.39 -6.83
C LYS A 283 29.34 -2.14 -6.75
N GLY A 284 28.36 -2.11 -5.83
CA GLY A 284 27.41 -1.01 -5.68
C GLY A 284 26.25 -1.06 -6.69
N GLU A 285 26.06 -2.15 -7.40
CA GLU A 285 24.95 -2.37 -8.31
C GLU A 285 23.74 -2.97 -7.56
N TRP A 286 22.53 -2.71 -8.08
CA TRP A 286 21.30 -3.22 -7.49
C TRP A 286 21.11 -4.71 -7.81
N ASP A 287 20.97 -5.55 -6.78
CA ASP A 287 20.58 -6.95 -6.94
C ASP A 287 19.06 -7.07 -6.98
N LEU A 288 18.51 -7.00 -8.17
CA LEU A 288 17.06 -7.09 -8.42
C LEU A 288 16.54 -8.53 -8.40
N SER A 289 17.42 -9.52 -8.37
CA SER A 289 17.04 -10.95 -8.41
C SER A 289 16.25 -11.38 -7.18
N GLN A 290 16.42 -10.69 -6.07
CA GLN A 290 15.74 -11.02 -4.81
C GLN A 290 14.22 -10.83 -4.89
N GLY A 291 13.72 -9.90 -5.73
CA GLY A 291 12.28 -9.62 -5.89
C GLY A 291 11.45 -10.82 -6.38
N TYR A 292 12.13 -11.77 -7.03
CA TYR A 292 11.49 -12.95 -7.62
C TYR A 292 11.56 -14.19 -6.71
N THR A 293 12.09 -14.08 -5.49
CA THR A 293 12.29 -15.21 -4.59
C THR A 293 11.05 -15.48 -3.73
N ILE A 294 10.89 -16.74 -3.29
CA ILE A 294 9.87 -17.08 -2.29
C ILE A 294 10.09 -16.29 -0.98
N LYS A 295 11.32 -15.97 -0.61
CA LYS A 295 11.61 -15.13 0.55
C LYS A 295 10.95 -13.76 0.42
N SER A 296 11.10 -13.12 -0.74
CA SER A 296 10.46 -11.84 -1.03
C SER A 296 8.94 -11.91 -0.92
N ALA A 297 8.34 -12.97 -1.47
CA ALA A 297 6.91 -13.21 -1.41
C ALA A 297 6.40 -13.39 0.03
N ILE A 298 7.10 -14.16 0.85
CA ILE A 298 6.71 -14.38 2.25
C ILE A 298 6.92 -13.10 3.09
N THR A 299 8.01 -12.36 2.86
CA THR A 299 8.20 -11.03 3.48
C THR A 299 7.07 -10.06 3.10
N CYS A 300 6.65 -10.08 1.83
CA CYS A 300 5.52 -9.29 1.34
C CYS A 300 4.23 -9.66 2.10
N LEU A 301 3.89 -10.95 2.16
CA LEU A 301 2.69 -11.42 2.86
C LEU A 301 2.75 -11.12 4.36
N ALA A 302 3.86 -11.43 5.01
CA ALA A 302 4.06 -11.15 6.44
C ALA A 302 3.91 -9.66 6.76
N SER A 303 4.42 -8.78 5.88
CA SER A 303 4.29 -7.33 6.04
C SER A 303 2.85 -6.85 5.86
N MET A 304 2.08 -7.43 4.93
CA MET A 304 0.64 -7.15 4.80
C MET A 304 -0.12 -7.53 6.08
N LEU A 305 0.22 -8.69 6.70
CA LEU A 305 -0.39 -9.08 7.97
C LEU A 305 -0.03 -8.09 9.10
N VAL A 306 1.21 -7.63 9.16
CA VAL A 306 1.66 -6.61 10.14
C VAL A 306 0.91 -5.29 9.92
N MET A 307 0.86 -4.77 8.69
CA MET A 307 0.14 -3.54 8.38
C MET A 307 -1.34 -3.63 8.78
N GLN A 308 -1.99 -4.76 8.49
CA GLN A 308 -3.37 -5.01 8.91
C GLN A 308 -3.51 -4.98 10.43
N ASN A 309 -2.67 -5.71 11.16
CA ASN A 309 -2.72 -5.82 12.62
C ASN A 309 -2.48 -4.46 13.32
N TYR A 310 -1.71 -3.56 12.70
CA TYR A 310 -1.51 -2.19 13.17
C TYR A 310 -2.66 -1.23 12.85
N GLY A 311 -3.47 -1.54 11.84
CA GLY A 311 -4.59 -0.69 11.43
C GLY A 311 -4.28 0.26 10.27
N THR A 312 -3.25 -0.05 9.47
CA THR A 312 -3.11 0.55 8.14
C THR A 312 -4.37 0.23 7.35
N THR A 313 -4.95 1.23 6.68
CA THR A 313 -6.23 1.04 5.97
C THR A 313 -6.05 0.58 4.53
N LYS A 314 -4.99 1.04 3.88
CA LYS A 314 -4.63 0.70 2.50
C LYS A 314 -3.11 0.65 2.35
N ALA A 315 -2.65 -0.18 1.43
CA ALA A 315 -1.25 -0.20 1.01
C ALA A 315 -1.17 -0.46 -0.49
N ALA A 316 -0.30 0.28 -1.20
CA ALA A 316 -0.11 0.15 -2.64
C ALA A 316 1.30 -0.37 -2.95
N TYR A 317 1.39 -1.63 -3.35
CA TYR A 317 2.64 -2.29 -3.73
C TYR A 317 3.27 -1.60 -4.94
N TYR A 318 4.55 -1.30 -4.90
CA TYR A 318 5.29 -0.72 -6.02
C TYR A 318 6.17 -1.79 -6.67
N ASN A 319 5.88 -2.20 -7.94
CA ASN A 319 4.70 -1.82 -8.71
C ASN A 319 4.15 -3.02 -9.52
N SER A 320 3.07 -2.82 -10.25
CA SER A 320 2.42 -3.87 -11.04
C SER A 320 2.88 -3.90 -12.51
N GLU A 321 3.79 -3.04 -12.94
CA GLU A 321 4.22 -2.95 -14.33
C GLU A 321 5.11 -4.14 -14.72
N LEU A 322 4.71 -4.87 -15.76
CA LEU A 322 5.53 -5.90 -16.37
C LEU A 322 6.89 -5.30 -16.79
N LEU A 323 7.97 -6.03 -16.61
CA LEU A 323 9.35 -5.62 -16.88
C LEU A 323 9.88 -4.50 -15.96
N SER A 324 9.11 -4.04 -14.98
CA SER A 324 9.67 -3.19 -13.94
C SER A 324 10.55 -4.00 -13.01
N SER A 325 11.75 -3.51 -12.74
CA SER A 325 12.68 -4.12 -11.79
C SER A 325 12.13 -4.19 -10.35
N PHE A 326 11.11 -3.38 -10.04
CA PHE A 326 10.43 -3.39 -8.75
C PHE A 326 9.21 -4.30 -8.71
N CYS A 327 8.75 -4.82 -9.84
CA CYS A 327 7.50 -5.54 -9.92
C CYS A 327 7.47 -6.81 -9.05
N GLY A 328 8.35 -7.77 -9.33
CA GLY A 328 8.38 -9.04 -8.63
C GLY A 328 7.11 -9.90 -8.74
N LEU A 329 6.07 -9.43 -9.45
CA LEU A 329 4.80 -10.14 -9.63
C LEU A 329 4.84 -11.09 -10.82
N TYR A 330 5.55 -10.70 -11.88
CA TYR A 330 5.61 -11.40 -13.16
C TYR A 330 7.06 -11.58 -13.61
N ASP A 331 7.32 -12.63 -14.37
CA ASP A 331 8.55 -12.78 -15.13
C ASP A 331 8.45 -12.03 -16.47
N TYR A 332 9.55 -11.96 -17.20
CA TYR A 332 9.63 -11.29 -18.51
C TYR A 332 8.66 -11.87 -19.56
N ASP A 333 8.21 -13.10 -19.40
CA ASP A 333 7.24 -13.78 -20.26
C ASP A 333 5.79 -13.64 -19.77
N GLY A 334 5.56 -12.86 -18.69
CA GLY A 334 4.26 -12.67 -18.06
C GLY A 334 3.85 -13.78 -17.10
N SER A 335 4.68 -14.80 -16.89
CA SER A 335 4.38 -15.85 -15.91
C SER A 335 4.36 -15.30 -14.49
N LYS A 336 3.39 -15.77 -13.68
CA LYS A 336 3.17 -15.30 -12.31
C LYS A 336 4.28 -15.80 -11.38
N LYS A 337 4.75 -14.92 -10.49
CA LYS A 337 5.75 -15.22 -9.46
C LYS A 337 5.11 -15.43 -8.09
N HIS A 338 5.88 -15.92 -7.13
CA HIS A 338 5.39 -16.19 -5.77
C HIS A 338 4.76 -14.95 -5.10
N THR A 339 5.25 -13.73 -5.39
CA THR A 339 4.69 -12.49 -4.85
C THR A 339 3.25 -12.23 -5.34
N PHE A 340 2.91 -12.63 -6.56
CA PHE A 340 1.53 -12.60 -7.06
C PHE A 340 0.60 -13.40 -6.14
N TYR A 341 1.03 -14.60 -5.71
CA TYR A 341 0.24 -15.45 -4.84
C TYR A 341 0.18 -14.96 -3.39
N SER A 342 1.14 -14.13 -2.96
CA SER A 342 1.04 -13.41 -1.69
C SER A 342 -0.10 -12.39 -1.69
N MET A 343 -0.27 -11.65 -2.78
CA MET A 343 -1.40 -10.73 -2.96
C MET A 343 -2.73 -11.50 -2.97
N LYS A 344 -2.79 -12.60 -3.71
CA LYS A 344 -3.96 -13.49 -3.75
C LYS A 344 -4.29 -14.09 -2.37
N ALA A 345 -3.28 -14.51 -1.60
CA ALA A 345 -3.48 -15.03 -0.25
C ALA A 345 -4.12 -13.96 0.67
N PHE A 346 -3.61 -12.72 0.63
CA PHE A 346 -4.19 -11.64 1.42
C PHE A 346 -5.62 -11.31 0.98
N SER A 347 -5.94 -11.35 -0.33
CA SER A 347 -7.31 -11.16 -0.80
C SER A 347 -8.26 -12.26 -0.31
N MET A 348 -7.79 -13.50 -0.19
CA MET A 348 -8.58 -14.57 0.42
C MET A 348 -8.85 -14.32 1.91
N LEU A 349 -7.85 -13.83 2.66
CA LEU A 349 -8.03 -13.42 4.04
C LEU A 349 -9.08 -12.31 4.16
N ARG A 350 -9.08 -11.33 3.25
CA ARG A 350 -10.06 -10.23 3.23
C ARG A 350 -11.50 -10.68 3.06
N LYS A 351 -11.78 -11.86 2.51
CA LYS A 351 -13.15 -12.43 2.43
C LYS A 351 -13.82 -12.60 3.78
N GLY A 352 -13.05 -12.62 4.88
CA GLY A 352 -13.56 -12.61 6.24
C GLY A 352 -14.07 -11.24 6.71
N GLU A 353 -13.92 -10.16 5.93
CA GLU A 353 -14.43 -8.80 6.13
C GLU A 353 -13.88 -8.08 7.37
N TYR A 354 -13.77 -8.76 8.50
CA TYR A 354 -13.30 -8.20 9.76
C TYR A 354 -12.13 -9.00 10.34
N GLU A 355 -11.13 -8.26 10.81
CA GLU A 355 -10.01 -8.79 11.58
C GLU A 355 -10.47 -9.22 12.98
N TYR A 356 -9.95 -10.35 13.45
CA TYR A 356 -10.13 -10.88 14.79
C TYR A 356 -8.80 -11.00 15.53
N ARG A 357 -8.86 -10.98 16.86
CA ARG A 357 -7.68 -10.98 17.72
C ARG A 357 -6.78 -12.18 17.46
N THR A 358 -5.50 -11.92 17.25
CA THR A 358 -4.44 -12.94 17.17
C THR A 358 -3.33 -12.67 18.17
N ASN A 359 -2.71 -13.71 18.70
CA ASN A 359 -1.61 -13.63 19.65
C ASN A 359 -0.54 -14.66 19.38
N GLY A 360 0.66 -14.45 19.95
CA GLY A 360 1.79 -15.38 19.93
C GLY A 360 2.75 -15.17 18.77
N GLN A 361 2.64 -14.04 18.04
CA GLN A 361 3.56 -13.68 16.96
C GLN A 361 5.00 -13.52 17.48
N THR A 362 5.96 -13.83 16.61
CA THR A 362 7.40 -13.66 16.87
C THR A 362 8.04 -12.92 15.69
N ASP A 363 9.34 -12.65 15.76
CA ASP A 363 10.06 -12.07 14.62
C ASP A 363 10.08 -12.98 13.38
N ASN A 364 9.92 -14.30 13.57
CA ASN A 364 9.88 -15.28 12.48
C ASN A 364 8.47 -15.64 12.03
N ILE A 365 7.45 -15.43 12.89
CA ILE A 365 6.06 -15.88 12.65
C ILE A 365 5.10 -14.70 12.74
N ARG A 366 4.30 -14.51 11.68
CA ARG A 366 3.16 -13.56 11.70
C ARG A 366 1.86 -14.34 11.53
N ILE A 367 0.79 -13.81 12.12
CA ILE A 367 -0.55 -14.37 12.01
C ILE A 367 -1.56 -13.22 11.88
N CYS A 368 -2.58 -13.44 11.04
CA CYS A 368 -3.78 -12.63 11.00
C CYS A 368 -5.00 -13.53 10.79
N ALA A 369 -6.11 -13.18 11.39
CA ALA A 369 -7.37 -13.93 11.30
C ALA A 369 -8.53 -13.00 10.94
N SER A 370 -9.44 -13.49 10.10
CA SER A 370 -10.64 -12.77 9.70
C SER A 370 -11.87 -13.67 9.69
N TYR A 371 -13.08 -13.08 9.85
CA TYR A 371 -14.33 -13.80 9.88
C TYR A 371 -15.51 -12.91 9.50
N ASN A 372 -16.39 -13.39 8.62
CA ASN A 372 -17.56 -12.67 8.12
C ASN A 372 -18.92 -13.18 8.69
N GLY A 373 -18.88 -14.07 9.68
CA GLY A 373 -20.09 -14.70 10.20
C GLY A 373 -20.33 -16.11 9.67
N GLU A 374 -19.86 -16.43 8.47
CA GLU A 374 -20.02 -17.74 7.81
C GLU A 374 -18.69 -18.50 7.75
N LYS A 375 -17.67 -17.86 7.17
CA LYS A 375 -16.32 -18.44 7.00
C LYS A 375 -15.29 -17.61 7.74
N ALA A 376 -14.34 -18.32 8.34
CA ALA A 376 -13.15 -17.72 8.93
C ALA A 376 -11.92 -18.06 8.08
N TYR A 377 -10.96 -17.16 8.09
CA TYR A 377 -9.67 -17.32 7.41
C TYR A 377 -8.55 -17.01 8.37
N VAL A 378 -7.48 -17.78 8.30
CA VAL A 378 -6.25 -17.55 9.08
C VAL A 378 -5.07 -17.68 8.14
N ILE A 379 -4.18 -16.69 8.13
CA ILE A 379 -2.86 -16.83 7.51
C ILE A 379 -1.80 -16.88 8.61
N VAL A 380 -0.87 -17.81 8.47
CA VAL A 380 0.35 -17.90 9.27
C VAL A 380 1.53 -17.90 8.31
N THR A 381 2.48 -16.97 8.49
CA THR A 381 3.74 -16.92 7.73
C THR A 381 4.92 -17.33 8.60
N CYS A 382 5.94 -17.93 7.95
CA CYS A 382 7.22 -18.29 8.55
C CYS A 382 8.33 -17.73 7.66
N GLU A 383 9.11 -16.73 8.14
CA GLU A 383 10.01 -15.96 7.27
C GLU A 383 11.39 -16.57 7.07
N ASN A 384 12.04 -17.12 8.09
CA ASN A 384 13.46 -17.47 8.01
C ASN A 384 13.75 -18.94 8.36
N GLU A 385 13.36 -19.37 9.55
CA GLU A 385 13.73 -20.68 10.11
C GLU A 385 12.50 -21.58 10.22
N ASP A 386 12.72 -22.89 10.10
CA ASP A 386 11.66 -23.88 10.29
C ASP A 386 11.05 -23.78 11.68
N GLU A 387 9.74 -23.87 11.77
CA GLU A 387 9.02 -23.80 13.03
C GLU A 387 7.91 -24.85 13.15
N GLU A 388 7.73 -25.31 14.37
CA GLU A 388 6.54 -26.07 14.75
C GLU A 388 5.54 -25.13 15.45
N ILE A 389 4.33 -25.06 14.89
CA ILE A 389 3.26 -24.17 15.36
C ILE A 389 2.16 -25.00 16.00
N SER A 390 1.68 -24.52 17.15
CA SER A 390 0.44 -24.99 17.79
C SER A 390 -0.58 -23.84 17.76
N LEU A 391 -1.55 -23.89 16.82
CA LEU A 391 -2.56 -22.88 16.62
C LEU A 391 -3.87 -23.26 17.33
N LYS A 392 -4.32 -22.42 18.25
CA LYS A 392 -5.63 -22.52 18.91
C LYS A 392 -6.64 -21.60 18.20
N LEU A 393 -7.85 -22.14 17.96
CA LEU A 393 -8.98 -21.35 17.48
C LEU A 393 -9.97 -21.20 18.64
N CYS A 394 -10.16 -19.96 19.14
CA CYS A 394 -11.16 -19.67 20.15
C CYS A 394 -12.47 -19.25 19.47
N GLY A 395 -13.63 -19.64 20.02
CA GLY A 395 -14.94 -19.35 19.45
C GLY A 395 -15.34 -20.23 18.25
N ILE A 396 -14.55 -21.27 17.97
CA ILE A 396 -14.88 -22.32 16.99
C ILE A 396 -14.69 -23.68 17.65
N ASP A 397 -15.77 -24.45 17.78
CA ASP A 397 -15.74 -25.78 18.42
C ASP A 397 -15.53 -26.91 17.38
N LYS A 398 -16.26 -26.82 16.25
CA LYS A 398 -16.19 -27.80 15.17
C LYS A 398 -16.14 -27.07 13.82
N ALA A 399 -15.21 -27.47 12.96
CA ALA A 399 -15.10 -26.91 11.61
C ALA A 399 -14.50 -27.91 10.63
N ARG A 400 -14.73 -27.64 9.34
CA ARG A 400 -13.95 -28.19 8.23
C ARG A 400 -12.91 -27.14 7.86
N ILE A 401 -11.67 -27.57 7.65
CA ILE A 401 -10.57 -26.66 7.32
C ILE A 401 -9.94 -27.12 6.01
N SER A 402 -9.87 -26.20 5.05
CA SER A 402 -9.08 -26.34 3.83
C SER A 402 -7.75 -25.63 4.03
N TYR A 403 -6.64 -26.29 3.70
CA TYR A 403 -5.29 -25.76 3.85
C TYR A 403 -4.71 -25.45 2.48
N TYR A 404 -4.22 -24.23 2.31
CA TYR A 404 -3.48 -23.78 1.15
C TYR A 404 -2.06 -23.45 1.57
N LEU A 405 -1.08 -23.76 0.73
CA LEU A 405 0.34 -23.58 1.00
C LEU A 405 0.98 -22.69 -0.06
N LEU A 406 1.74 -21.72 0.40
CA LEU A 406 2.65 -20.94 -0.41
C LEU A 406 4.08 -21.20 0.09
N ASP A 407 4.91 -21.82 -0.72
CA ASP A 407 6.32 -22.08 -0.45
C ASP A 407 7.10 -22.20 -1.78
N LYS A 408 8.33 -22.65 -1.73
CA LYS A 408 9.18 -22.79 -2.91
C LYS A 408 8.58 -23.67 -4.03
N THR A 409 7.64 -24.54 -3.70
CA THR A 409 7.08 -25.58 -4.60
C THR A 409 5.57 -25.50 -4.76
N HIS A 410 4.91 -24.65 -3.98
CA HIS A 410 3.45 -24.47 -4.02
C HIS A 410 3.09 -23.00 -4.13
N ASP A 411 2.30 -22.67 -5.13
CA ASP A 411 1.81 -21.32 -5.44
C ASP A 411 0.41 -21.10 -4.86
N LEU A 412 0.31 -21.10 -3.52
CA LEU A 412 -0.97 -21.01 -2.80
C LEU A 412 -1.92 -22.17 -3.17
N GLU A 413 -1.38 -23.35 -3.33
CA GLU A 413 -2.13 -24.52 -3.72
C GLU A 413 -2.89 -25.14 -2.55
N PHE A 414 -4.06 -25.70 -2.86
CA PHE A 414 -4.79 -26.56 -1.92
C PHE A 414 -3.99 -27.84 -1.66
N VAL A 415 -3.60 -28.07 -0.40
CA VAL A 415 -2.76 -29.24 -0.05
C VAL A 415 -3.51 -30.31 0.72
N ARG A 416 -4.51 -29.93 1.53
CA ARG A 416 -5.31 -30.93 2.28
C ARG A 416 -6.59 -30.31 2.86
N ARG A 417 -7.48 -31.22 3.27
CA ARG A 417 -8.65 -30.88 4.09
C ARG A 417 -8.60 -31.62 5.42
N GLY A 418 -9.02 -30.99 6.49
CA GLY A 418 -9.07 -31.58 7.82
C GLY A 418 -10.35 -31.20 8.56
N SER A 419 -10.62 -31.93 9.65
CA SER A 419 -11.69 -31.64 10.59
C SER A 419 -11.08 -31.04 11.86
N PHE A 420 -11.72 -30.02 12.42
CA PHE A 420 -11.37 -29.40 13.69
C PHE A 420 -12.43 -29.72 14.74
N SER A 421 -12.00 -30.10 15.95
CA SER A 421 -12.87 -30.46 17.07
C SER A 421 -12.37 -29.89 18.39
N GLY A 422 -11.98 -28.61 18.38
CA GLY A 422 -11.53 -27.86 19.57
C GLY A 422 -10.08 -28.12 20.01
N ARG A 423 -9.35 -29.05 19.37
CA ARG A 423 -7.92 -29.30 19.67
C ARG A 423 -7.05 -28.31 18.87
N ALA A 424 -5.86 -28.00 19.38
CA ALA A 424 -4.92 -27.18 18.64
C ALA A 424 -4.54 -27.83 17.29
N ILE A 425 -4.39 -26.99 16.29
CA ILE A 425 -3.90 -27.36 14.96
C ILE A 425 -2.37 -27.29 15.01
N ASN A 426 -1.73 -28.41 14.71
CA ASN A 426 -0.28 -28.47 14.61
C ASN A 426 0.15 -28.31 13.14
N LEU A 427 1.00 -27.31 12.89
CA LEU A 427 1.60 -27.04 11.59
C LEU A 427 3.12 -27.19 11.71
N LYS A 428 3.74 -27.86 10.75
CA LYS A 428 5.18 -27.80 10.53
C LYS A 428 5.39 -26.86 9.36
N MET A 429 6.10 -25.78 9.59
CA MET A 429 6.37 -24.75 8.61
C MET A 429 7.86 -24.72 8.30
N SER A 430 8.19 -24.76 7.03
CA SER A 430 9.55 -24.46 6.58
C SER A 430 9.79 -22.96 6.59
N GLY A 431 11.02 -22.55 6.73
CA GLY A 431 11.40 -21.15 6.50
C GLY A 431 10.99 -20.71 5.08
N ASN A 432 10.53 -19.49 4.95
CA ASN A 432 9.95 -18.91 3.73
C ASN A 432 8.70 -19.69 3.25
N SER A 433 7.73 -19.88 4.14
CA SER A 433 6.44 -20.48 3.80
C SER A 433 5.26 -19.79 4.45
N ALA A 434 4.06 -19.98 3.91
CA ALA A 434 2.82 -19.52 4.50
C ALA A 434 1.70 -20.55 4.33
N TYR A 435 0.92 -20.75 5.39
CA TYR A 435 -0.36 -21.44 5.30
C TYR A 435 -1.50 -20.44 5.33
N LEU A 436 -2.47 -20.63 4.44
CA LEU A 436 -3.80 -20.05 4.54
C LEU A 436 -4.79 -21.17 4.88
N LEU A 437 -5.54 -20.97 5.95
CA LEU A 437 -6.61 -21.86 6.42
C LEU A 437 -7.95 -21.21 6.11
N GLU A 438 -8.77 -21.84 5.30
CA GLU A 438 -10.19 -21.51 5.12
C GLU A 438 -11.01 -22.44 6.01
N ILE A 439 -11.81 -21.85 6.91
CA ILE A 439 -12.47 -22.54 8.02
C ILE A 439 -13.97 -22.37 7.87
N GLU A 440 -14.67 -23.47 7.63
CA GLU A 440 -16.14 -23.54 7.56
C GLU A 440 -16.67 -24.13 8.87
N LYS A 441 -17.37 -23.32 9.67
CA LYS A 441 -18.03 -23.80 10.90
C LYS A 441 -19.02 -24.90 10.58
N GLN A 442 -18.96 -26.00 11.30
CA GLN A 442 -20.01 -27.01 11.26
C GLN A 442 -21.12 -26.62 12.25
N ILE A 443 -22.29 -26.35 11.73
CA ILE A 443 -23.52 -26.19 12.54
C ILE A 443 -24.02 -27.60 12.86
N ASP A 444 -24.08 -27.96 14.15
CA ASP A 444 -24.77 -29.18 14.57
C ASP A 444 -26.25 -29.02 14.21
N VAL A 445 -26.69 -29.55 13.09
CA VAL A 445 -28.12 -29.67 12.79
C VAL A 445 -28.67 -30.63 13.83
N LYS A 446 -29.30 -30.10 14.89
CA LYS A 446 -30.13 -30.93 15.77
C LYS A 446 -31.25 -31.48 14.89
N VAL A 447 -31.13 -32.78 14.53
CA VAL A 447 -32.25 -33.53 14.00
C VAL A 447 -33.26 -33.57 15.13
N VAL A 448 -34.28 -32.72 15.04
CA VAL A 448 -35.48 -32.84 15.91
C VAL A 448 -36.19 -34.09 15.43
N ASN A 449 -36.02 -35.16 16.17
CA ASN A 449 -36.81 -36.39 16.02
C ASN A 449 -38.24 -36.15 16.55
#